data_5623a14083970db1a7cab0124fdadcf6
#
_entry.id   5623a14083970db1a7cab0124fdadcf6
#
_cell.length_a   1.000
_cell.length_b   1.000
_cell.length_c   1.000
_cell.angle_alpha   90.00
_cell.angle_beta   90.00
_cell.angle_gamma   90.00
#
_symmetry.space_group_name_H-M   'P 1'
#
loop_
_entity.id
_entity.type
_entity.pdbx_description
1 polymer ?
#
loop_
_entity_poly.entity_id
_entity_poly.type
_entity_poly.pdbx_seq_one_letter_code
_entity_poly.pdbx_strand_id
1 'polypeptide(L)'
;MDAFRVVVRRGGVVEAEHAVHAVAVRDGEIVAAAGDPRLVTLLRSSAKPLQALPLARAYQDIDARELAIASASHLAQPMHLEAVRMLLRRARCDEDDLECGAEGTPPARIKHNCSGKHAGMLAVCRAHGWRT
;
A
#
# COMPACT_ATOMS: atom_id res chain seq x y z
N MET A 1 -7.98 -27.13 -10.02
CA MET A 1 -7.69 -27.40 -8.59
C MET A 1 -8.59 -26.52 -7.79
N ASP A 2 -9.23 -27.01 -6.73
CA ASP A 2 -10.16 -26.23 -5.93
C ASP A 2 -9.44 -25.11 -5.16
N ALA A 3 -10.18 -24.05 -4.79
CA ALA A 3 -9.67 -22.98 -3.95
C ALA A 3 -9.35 -23.50 -2.55
N PHE A 4 -8.27 -23.00 -1.95
CA PHE A 4 -8.00 -23.24 -0.54
C PHE A 4 -9.07 -22.57 0.33
N ARG A 5 -9.40 -23.21 1.44
CA ARG A 5 -10.29 -22.60 2.45
C ARG A 5 -9.47 -22.27 3.69
N VAL A 6 -9.52 -20.99 4.07
CA VAL A 6 -9.00 -20.52 5.36
C VAL A 6 -10.17 -20.32 6.31
N VAL A 7 -10.11 -20.98 7.45
CA VAL A 7 -11.19 -20.97 8.43
C VAL A 7 -10.74 -20.17 9.65
N VAL A 8 -11.50 -19.13 10.00
CA VAL A 8 -11.31 -18.39 11.24
C VAL A 8 -12.20 -19.03 12.31
N ARG A 9 -11.60 -19.37 13.42
CA ARG A 9 -12.32 -19.99 14.56
C ARG A 9 -12.20 -19.12 15.79
N ARG A 10 -13.31 -19.05 16.52
CA ARG A 10 -13.36 -18.50 17.88
C ARG A 10 -13.76 -19.62 18.83
N GLY A 11 -12.79 -20.09 19.61
CA GLY A 11 -12.96 -21.34 20.37
C GLY A 11 -13.24 -22.50 19.41
N GLY A 12 -14.28 -23.31 19.66
CA GLY A 12 -14.67 -24.43 18.81
C GLY A 12 -15.56 -24.07 17.61
N VAL A 13 -16.02 -22.81 17.50
CA VAL A 13 -16.96 -22.35 16.47
C VAL A 13 -16.25 -21.78 15.27
N VAL A 14 -16.69 -22.12 14.07
CA VAL A 14 -16.26 -21.47 12.81
C VAL A 14 -16.96 -20.11 12.73
N GLU A 15 -16.17 -19.03 12.76
CA GLU A 15 -16.67 -17.66 12.70
C GLU A 15 -16.73 -17.15 11.25
N ALA A 16 -15.75 -17.53 10.41
CA ALA A 16 -15.71 -17.17 8.99
C ALA A 16 -14.95 -18.21 8.18
N GLU A 17 -15.30 -18.33 6.91
CA GLU A 17 -14.52 -19.06 5.90
C GLU A 17 -14.17 -18.13 4.75
N HIS A 18 -12.94 -18.23 4.26
CA HIS A 18 -12.43 -17.47 3.11
C HIS A 18 -11.92 -18.43 2.04
N ALA A 19 -12.43 -18.30 0.81
CA ALA A 19 -11.84 -18.95 -0.34
C ALA A 19 -10.58 -18.19 -0.75
N VAL A 20 -9.46 -18.90 -0.92
CA VAL A 20 -8.19 -18.34 -1.35
C VAL A 20 -7.84 -18.88 -2.73
N HIS A 21 -7.65 -17.97 -3.67
CA HIS A 21 -7.18 -18.26 -5.00
C HIS A 21 -5.71 -17.85 -5.10
N ALA A 22 -4.88 -18.69 -5.71
CA ALA A 22 -3.45 -18.45 -5.86
C ALA A 22 -3.00 -18.80 -7.27
N VAL A 23 -2.04 -18.03 -7.79
CA VAL A 23 -1.44 -18.26 -9.08
C VAL A 23 0.06 -17.99 -9.00
N ALA A 24 0.85 -18.88 -9.57
CA ALA A 24 2.26 -18.66 -9.81
C ALA A 24 2.50 -18.48 -11.31
N VAL A 25 3.23 -17.44 -11.68
CA VAL A 25 3.52 -17.11 -13.08
C VAL A 25 5.03 -17.08 -13.27
N ARG A 26 5.50 -17.64 -14.40
CA ARG A 26 6.89 -17.56 -14.85
C ARG A 26 6.87 -17.23 -16.34
N ASP A 27 7.64 -16.21 -16.74
CA ASP A 27 7.78 -15.78 -18.14
C ASP A 27 6.44 -15.53 -18.86
N GLY A 28 5.43 -15.02 -18.12
CA GLY A 28 4.09 -14.75 -18.62
C GLY A 28 3.15 -15.97 -18.61
N GLU A 29 3.64 -17.17 -18.29
CA GLU A 29 2.85 -18.40 -18.27
C GLU A 29 2.49 -18.82 -16.85
N ILE A 30 1.27 -19.32 -16.67
CA ILE A 30 0.83 -19.87 -15.38
C ILE A 30 1.49 -21.24 -15.19
N VAL A 31 2.39 -21.33 -14.20
CA VAL A 31 3.09 -22.57 -13.85
C VAL A 31 2.42 -23.36 -12.73
N ALA A 32 1.60 -22.70 -11.90
CA ALA A 32 0.77 -23.36 -10.89
C ALA A 32 -0.42 -22.48 -10.53
N ALA A 33 -1.54 -23.08 -10.15
CA ALA A 33 -2.71 -22.38 -9.67
C ALA A 33 -3.51 -23.23 -8.67
N ALA A 34 -4.19 -22.55 -7.74
CA ALA A 34 -5.23 -23.11 -6.90
C ALA A 34 -6.45 -22.19 -6.95
N GLY A 35 -7.63 -22.77 -7.13
CA GLY A 35 -8.85 -22.03 -7.41
C GLY A 35 -8.85 -21.44 -8.82
N ASP A 36 -9.49 -20.29 -8.99
CA ASP A 36 -9.58 -19.62 -10.29
C ASP A 36 -8.45 -18.58 -10.45
N PRO A 37 -7.45 -18.84 -11.32
CA PRO A 37 -6.34 -17.91 -11.57
C PRO A 37 -6.77 -16.64 -12.33
N ARG A 38 -7.99 -16.60 -12.88
CA ARG A 38 -8.54 -15.47 -13.62
C ARG A 38 -9.60 -14.72 -12.84
N LEU A 39 -9.77 -15.01 -11.55
CA LEU A 39 -10.71 -14.31 -10.68
C LEU A 39 -10.47 -12.80 -10.72
N VAL A 40 -11.48 -12.05 -11.13
CA VAL A 40 -11.45 -10.58 -11.09
C VAL A 40 -11.63 -10.12 -9.65
N THR A 41 -10.66 -9.38 -9.14
CA THR A 41 -10.68 -8.87 -7.77
C THR A 41 -10.01 -7.51 -7.66
N LEU A 42 -10.23 -6.82 -6.54
CA LEU A 42 -9.56 -5.57 -6.22
C LEU A 42 -8.27 -5.84 -5.47
N LEU A 43 -7.14 -5.36 -5.99
CA LEU A 43 -5.83 -5.50 -5.36
C LEU A 43 -5.74 -4.83 -3.98
N ARG A 44 -6.55 -3.79 -3.74
CA ARG A 44 -6.53 -3.04 -2.47
C ARG A 44 -5.11 -2.59 -2.11
N SER A 45 -4.71 -2.73 -0.85
CA SER A 45 -3.38 -2.32 -0.39
C SER A 45 -2.21 -3.11 -0.99
N SER A 46 -2.46 -4.28 -1.57
CA SER A 46 -1.41 -5.05 -2.26
C SER A 46 -0.94 -4.39 -3.57
N ALA A 47 -1.70 -3.41 -4.10
CA ALA A 47 -1.28 -2.61 -5.24
C ALA A 47 -0.20 -1.55 -4.90
N LYS A 48 0.02 -1.22 -3.63
CA LYS A 48 0.92 -0.13 -3.23
C LYS A 48 2.35 -0.25 -3.74
N PRO A 49 3.01 -1.42 -3.77
CA PRO A 49 4.33 -1.54 -4.38
C PRO A 49 4.34 -1.14 -5.86
N LEU A 50 3.30 -1.51 -6.62
CA LEU A 50 3.15 -1.10 -8.03
C LEU A 50 2.90 0.41 -8.15
N GLN A 51 2.10 0.97 -7.24
CA GLN A 51 1.81 2.41 -7.19
C GLN A 51 3.03 3.25 -6.79
N ALA A 52 4.02 2.67 -6.12
CA ALA A 52 5.27 3.32 -5.75
C ALA A 52 6.33 3.32 -6.87
N LEU A 53 6.16 2.56 -7.95
CA LEU A 53 7.10 2.52 -9.07
C LEU A 53 7.37 3.90 -9.70
N PRO A 54 6.35 4.76 -9.94
CA PRO A 54 6.60 6.12 -10.44
C PRO A 54 7.48 6.94 -9.50
N LEU A 55 7.33 6.79 -8.17
CA LEU A 55 8.16 7.47 -7.18
C LEU A 55 9.63 7.03 -7.30
N ALA A 56 9.87 5.72 -7.36
CA ALA A 56 11.22 5.16 -7.51
C ALA A 56 11.88 5.58 -8.84
N ARG A 57 11.09 5.80 -9.90
CA ARG A 57 11.58 6.29 -11.20
C ARG A 57 11.87 7.78 -11.20
N ALA A 58 11.06 8.57 -10.48
CA ALA A 58 11.21 10.03 -10.44
C ALA A 58 12.41 10.48 -9.60
N TYR A 59 12.79 9.68 -8.59
CA TYR A 59 13.85 10.05 -7.64
C TYR A 59 14.88 8.93 -7.52
N GLN A 60 16.05 9.10 -8.17
CA GLN A 60 17.16 8.13 -8.10
C GLN A 60 17.83 8.11 -6.71
N ASP A 61 17.65 9.16 -5.92
CA ASP A 61 18.17 9.36 -4.58
C ASP A 61 17.14 9.05 -3.48
N ILE A 62 16.05 8.34 -3.82
CA ILE A 62 14.99 8.00 -2.84
C ILE A 62 15.56 7.17 -1.68
N ASP A 63 15.29 7.59 -0.46
CA ASP A 63 15.67 6.81 0.73
C ASP A 63 14.81 5.52 0.81
N ALA A 64 15.41 4.43 1.28
CA ALA A 64 14.71 3.16 1.40
C ALA A 64 13.47 3.24 2.33
N ARG A 65 13.50 4.10 3.36
CA ARG A 65 12.35 4.34 4.25
C ARG A 65 11.22 5.07 3.54
N GLU A 66 11.54 6.04 2.67
CA GLU A 66 10.57 6.75 1.84
C GLU A 66 9.86 5.80 0.88
N LEU A 67 10.63 4.94 0.21
CA LEU A 67 10.07 3.95 -0.70
C LEU A 67 9.25 2.88 0.04
N ALA A 68 9.73 2.42 1.17
CA ALA A 68 9.04 1.44 2.00
C ALA A 68 7.68 1.97 2.48
N ILE A 69 7.64 3.22 3.01
CA ILE A 69 6.39 3.80 3.53
C ILE A 69 5.39 4.10 2.41
N ALA A 70 5.85 4.46 1.21
CA ALA A 70 4.99 4.64 0.03
C ALA A 70 4.39 3.31 -0.46
N SER A 71 5.09 2.20 -0.25
CA SER A 71 4.74 0.86 -0.73
C SER A 71 3.92 0.03 0.27
N ALA A 72 3.69 0.53 1.50
CA ALA A 72 3.09 -0.25 2.57
C ALA A 72 1.88 0.43 3.21
N SER A 73 1.16 -0.33 4.02
CA SER A 73 0.26 0.21 5.05
C SER A 73 1.03 0.27 6.37
N HIS A 74 0.78 1.29 7.19
CA HIS A 74 1.51 1.48 8.44
C HIS A 74 0.60 1.71 9.64
N LEU A 75 1.17 1.59 10.84
CA LEU A 75 0.47 1.71 12.13
C LEU A 75 0.75 3.04 12.83
N ALA A 76 1.11 4.09 12.09
CA ALA A 76 1.39 5.42 12.63
C ALA A 76 2.41 5.45 13.79
N GLN A 77 3.35 4.50 13.83
CA GLN A 77 4.46 4.57 14.78
C GLN A 77 5.38 5.76 14.44
N PRO A 78 6.18 6.29 15.39
CA PRO A 78 7.03 7.45 15.14
C PRO A 78 7.91 7.35 13.90
N MET A 79 8.51 6.20 13.66
CA MET A 79 9.34 5.93 12.47
C MET A 79 8.55 6.00 11.16
N HIS A 80 7.28 5.57 11.18
CA HIS A 80 6.40 5.66 10.01
C HIS A 80 6.05 7.12 9.69
N LEU A 81 5.67 7.88 10.73
CA LEU A 81 5.32 9.30 10.58
C LEU A 81 6.51 10.12 10.07
N GLU A 82 7.73 9.80 10.56
CA GLU A 82 8.95 10.46 10.08
C GLU A 82 9.18 10.16 8.59
N ALA A 83 9.04 8.90 8.15
CA ALA A 83 9.18 8.53 6.74
C ALA A 83 8.12 9.22 5.85
N VAL A 84 6.88 9.38 6.33
CA VAL A 84 5.84 10.15 5.62
C VAL A 84 6.25 11.62 5.49
N ARG A 85 6.78 12.23 6.57
CA ARG A 85 7.28 13.62 6.54
C ARG A 85 8.45 13.81 5.59
N MET A 86 9.33 12.80 5.44
CA MET A 86 10.40 12.85 4.44
C MET A 86 9.82 13.01 3.03
N LEU A 87 8.82 12.21 2.68
CA LEU A 87 8.13 12.31 1.39
C LEU A 87 7.39 13.65 1.20
N LEU A 88 6.72 14.15 2.24
CA LEU A 88 6.06 15.46 2.20
C LEU A 88 7.08 16.59 1.97
N ARG A 89 8.24 16.57 2.64
CA ARG A 89 9.32 17.53 2.38
C ARG A 89 9.79 17.47 0.93
N ARG A 90 9.95 16.28 0.36
CA ARG A 90 10.31 16.07 -1.06
C ARG A 90 9.24 16.64 -1.99
N ALA A 91 7.98 16.45 -1.65
CA ALA A 91 6.83 17.02 -2.37
C ALA A 91 6.70 18.54 -2.21
N ARG A 92 7.33 19.16 -1.22
CA ARG A 92 7.11 20.53 -0.73
C ARG A 92 5.64 20.73 -0.34
N CYS A 93 5.09 19.75 0.33
CA CYS A 93 3.73 19.70 0.87
C CYS A 93 3.78 19.52 2.38
N ASP A 94 2.67 19.77 3.05
CA ASP A 94 2.49 19.53 4.48
C ASP A 94 1.45 18.42 4.75
N GLU A 95 1.14 18.20 6.03
CA GLU A 95 0.22 17.14 6.45
C GLU A 95 -1.24 17.41 6.01
N ASP A 96 -1.59 18.67 5.77
CA ASP A 96 -2.95 19.07 5.35
C ASP A 96 -3.17 18.85 3.83
N ASP A 97 -2.10 18.69 3.05
CA ASP A 97 -2.20 18.34 1.63
C ASP A 97 -2.52 16.85 1.41
N LEU A 98 -2.47 16.04 2.47
CA LEU A 98 -2.84 14.63 2.39
C LEU A 98 -4.36 14.47 2.24
N GLU A 99 -4.82 13.89 1.14
CA GLU A 99 -6.25 13.63 0.88
C GLU A 99 -6.72 12.24 1.35
N CYS A 100 -6.03 11.63 2.31
CA CYS A 100 -6.51 10.44 3.01
C CYS A 100 -7.36 10.82 4.24
N GLY A 101 -8.11 9.86 4.78
CA GLY A 101 -8.85 10.05 6.02
C GLY A 101 -7.92 10.39 7.20
N ALA A 102 -8.49 10.89 8.30
CA ALA A 102 -7.76 11.10 9.54
C ALA A 102 -7.99 9.94 10.50
N GLU A 103 -6.94 9.46 11.15
CA GLU A 103 -6.96 8.35 12.11
C GLU A 103 -6.21 8.72 13.39
N GLY A 104 -6.43 7.93 14.45
CA GLY A 104 -5.76 8.07 15.75
C GLY A 104 -6.40 9.08 16.71
N THR A 105 -5.74 9.30 17.85
CA THR A 105 -6.19 10.23 18.89
C THR A 105 -5.02 11.14 19.24
N PRO A 106 -5.11 12.48 19.03
CA PRO A 106 -6.14 13.14 18.22
C PRO A 106 -6.08 12.68 16.74
N PRO A 107 -7.19 12.78 16.00
CA PRO A 107 -7.22 12.41 14.58
C PRO A 107 -6.26 13.27 13.75
N ALA A 108 -5.49 12.65 12.84
CA ALA A 108 -4.61 13.36 11.91
C ALA A 108 -4.47 12.57 10.62
N ARG A 109 -4.40 13.26 9.48
CA ARG A 109 -4.26 12.63 8.15
C ARG A 109 -2.96 11.84 8.03
N ILE A 110 -1.87 12.33 8.60
CA ILE A 110 -0.59 11.63 8.60
C ILE A 110 -0.65 10.28 9.31
N LYS A 111 -1.56 10.10 10.28
CA LYS A 111 -1.75 8.84 11.00
C LYS A 111 -2.55 7.79 10.22
N HIS A 112 -3.22 8.17 9.14
CA HIS A 112 -3.94 7.22 8.30
C HIS A 112 -2.97 6.21 7.68
N ASN A 113 -3.34 4.94 7.68
CA ASN A 113 -2.49 3.83 7.23
C ASN A 113 -2.03 3.92 5.75
N CYS A 114 -2.62 4.80 4.95
CA CYS A 114 -2.26 5.07 3.56
C CYS A 114 -1.53 6.41 3.35
N SER A 115 -1.21 7.17 4.41
CA SER A 115 -0.61 8.51 4.26
C SER A 115 0.73 8.47 3.52
N GLY A 116 1.54 7.42 3.72
CA GLY A 116 2.80 7.24 2.99
C GLY A 116 2.61 7.13 1.48
N LYS A 117 1.58 6.37 1.03
CA LYS A 117 1.23 6.29 -0.39
C LYS A 117 0.81 7.66 -0.94
N HIS A 118 -0.04 8.41 -0.21
CA HIS A 118 -0.48 9.74 -0.64
C HIS A 118 0.69 10.71 -0.73
N ALA A 119 1.57 10.74 0.28
CA ALA A 119 2.78 11.56 0.25
C ALA A 119 3.71 11.19 -0.93
N GLY A 120 3.85 9.90 -1.24
CA GLY A 120 4.58 9.43 -2.42
C GLY A 120 3.96 9.91 -3.74
N MET A 121 2.64 9.92 -3.86
CA MET A 121 1.94 10.46 -5.03
C MET A 121 2.14 11.97 -5.17
N LEU A 122 2.06 12.75 -4.08
CA LEU A 122 2.37 14.18 -4.09
C LEU A 122 3.80 14.44 -4.54
N ALA A 123 4.78 13.64 -4.08
CA ALA A 123 6.17 13.75 -4.52
C ALA A 123 6.30 13.49 -6.04
N VAL A 124 5.61 12.49 -6.58
CA VAL A 124 5.58 12.24 -8.04
C VAL A 124 4.98 13.42 -8.79
N CYS A 125 3.84 13.95 -8.33
CA CYS A 125 3.22 15.13 -8.93
C CYS A 125 4.20 16.30 -8.97
N ARG A 126 4.92 16.52 -7.87
CA ARG A 126 5.95 17.57 -7.78
C ARG A 126 7.08 17.39 -8.78
N ALA A 127 7.59 16.16 -8.92
CA ALA A 127 8.66 15.83 -9.86
C ALA A 127 8.28 16.11 -11.32
N HIS A 128 7.01 15.91 -11.65
CA HIS A 128 6.49 16.10 -13.01
C HIS A 128 5.85 17.47 -13.25
N GLY A 129 5.83 18.35 -12.25
CA GLY A 129 5.15 19.66 -12.36
C GLY A 129 3.63 19.53 -12.47
N TRP A 130 3.07 18.44 -12.02
CA TRP A 130 1.62 18.22 -11.99
C TRP A 130 1.01 18.93 -10.77
N ARG A 131 -0.29 19.15 -10.84
CA ARG A 131 -1.05 19.72 -9.72
C ARG A 131 -1.02 18.75 -8.52
N THR A 132 -0.71 19.28 -7.34
CA THR A 132 -0.77 18.57 -6.03
C THR A 132 -2.07 18.85 -5.33
#